data_8ae130f96bf2418c86e309fe5db2a2d7
#
_entry.id   8ae130f96bf2418c86e309fe5db2a2d7
#
_cell.length_a   1.000
_cell.length_b   1.000
_cell.length_c   1.000
_cell.angle_alpha   90.00
_cell.angle_beta   90.00
_cell.angle_gamma   90.00
#
_symmetry.space_group_name_H-M   'P 1'
#
loop_
_entity.id
_entity.type
_entity.pdbx_description
1 polymer ?
#
loop_
_entity_poly.entity_id
_entity_poly.type
_entity_poly.pdbx_seq_one_letter_code
_entity_poly.pdbx_strand_id
1 'polypeptide(L)'
;PTGEQEQRYQLHRHQWMVPQAKTYYSSQDEKYALNWIEVYGDWIKQNPKPEQGTDVTNHASWRPLDVAARLIDQCALLEYYQQSESVTIEWLTEVLKHLDEHANHIMNNYSADSNHRITQAQAVTFAGMLFPELKNAAAWKTSGTGVLGDAVTSEYFPDGWLKDGDLHYHISGIEDFRVSLDVAQRNGEESRFSSGYVESMRKMTDVVMNMIYPDYTVPNMADTRRATWTARVLQRNLTNYYNLFPDNEQMRWMATAGAEGTIPETKVK
;
A
#
# COMPACT_ATOMS: atom_id res chain seq x y z
N PRO A 1 19.21 5.57 7.37
CA PRO A 1 18.93 7.00 7.65
C PRO A 1 19.13 7.29 9.13
N THR A 2 19.61 8.50 9.48
CA THR A 2 19.54 8.99 10.86
C THR A 2 18.06 9.18 11.25
N GLY A 3 17.75 9.19 12.56
CA GLY A 3 16.37 9.40 13.04
C GLY A 3 15.74 10.70 12.49
N GLU A 4 16.50 11.77 12.35
CA GLU A 4 16.06 13.03 11.76
C GLU A 4 15.75 12.91 10.25
N GLN A 5 16.51 12.12 9.51
CA GLN A 5 16.27 11.89 8.10
C GLN A 5 14.98 11.09 7.87
N GLU A 6 14.72 10.05 8.68
CA GLU A 6 13.47 9.28 8.59
C GLU A 6 12.25 10.13 8.95
N GLN A 7 12.34 10.97 10.00
CA GLN A 7 11.27 11.92 10.34
C GLN A 7 10.95 12.86 9.17
N ARG A 8 11.99 13.36 8.49
CA ARG A 8 11.81 14.20 7.30
C ARG A 8 11.08 13.45 6.19
N TYR A 9 11.46 12.21 5.90
CA TYR A 9 10.76 11.37 4.92
C TYR A 9 9.29 11.16 5.29
N GLN A 10 8.98 10.87 6.55
CA GLN A 10 7.60 10.70 7.02
C GLN A 10 6.74 11.95 6.80
N LEU A 11 7.28 13.15 7.00
CA LEU A 11 6.56 14.40 6.73
C LEU A 11 6.18 14.54 5.25
N HIS A 12 7.05 14.10 4.32
CA HIS A 12 6.80 14.18 2.88
C HIS A 12 5.85 13.09 2.34
N ARG A 13 5.47 12.09 3.15
CA ARG A 13 4.46 11.05 2.76
C ARG A 13 3.03 11.57 2.83
N HIS A 14 2.74 12.60 3.59
CA HIS A 14 1.42 13.23 3.80
C HIS A 14 0.39 12.38 4.55
N GLN A 15 0.75 11.20 5.07
CA GLN A 15 -0.14 10.32 5.83
C GLN A 15 -0.82 11.03 7.01
N TRP A 16 -0.14 12.01 7.60
CA TRP A 16 -0.67 12.84 8.71
C TRP A 16 -1.84 13.74 8.30
N MET A 17 -2.12 13.94 7.01
CA MET A 17 -3.29 14.67 6.51
C MET A 17 -4.56 13.79 6.52
N VAL A 18 -4.44 12.47 6.42
CA VAL A 18 -5.57 11.54 6.30
C VAL A 18 -6.58 11.62 7.47
N PRO A 19 -6.18 11.76 8.75
CA PRO A 19 -7.13 11.92 9.86
C PRO A 19 -8.03 13.14 9.72
N GLN A 20 -7.53 14.25 9.19
CA GLN A 20 -8.32 15.46 8.94
C GLN A 20 -9.35 15.25 7.82
N ALA A 21 -8.99 14.55 6.75
CA ALA A 21 -9.89 14.19 5.67
C ALA A 21 -11.03 13.27 6.14
N LYS A 22 -10.73 12.30 7.00
CA LYS A 22 -11.75 11.47 7.65
C LYS A 22 -12.69 12.29 8.54
N THR A 23 -12.16 13.32 9.21
CA THR A 23 -12.97 14.23 10.01
C THR A 23 -13.86 15.08 9.12
N TYR A 24 -13.37 15.59 8.00
CA TYR A 24 -14.18 16.26 6.99
C TYR A 24 -15.33 15.37 6.51
N TYR A 25 -15.03 14.13 6.13
CA TYR A 25 -16.02 13.19 5.60
C TYR A 25 -17.21 12.98 6.57
N SER A 26 -16.95 13.00 7.86
CA SER A 26 -17.99 12.85 8.89
C SER A 26 -18.69 14.16 9.30
N SER A 27 -18.00 15.30 9.24
CA SER A 27 -18.49 16.59 9.75
C SER A 27 -18.94 17.56 8.65
N GLN A 28 -18.43 17.39 7.43
CA GLN A 28 -18.61 18.33 6.30
C GLN A 28 -18.13 19.76 6.62
N ASP A 29 -17.17 19.90 7.57
CA ASP A 29 -16.61 21.19 7.94
C ASP A 29 -15.49 21.59 6.95
N GLU A 30 -15.78 22.56 6.11
CA GLU A 30 -14.92 23.05 5.02
C GLU A 30 -13.52 23.48 5.48
N LYS A 31 -13.33 23.81 6.75
CA LYS A 31 -11.99 24.17 7.27
C LYS A 31 -10.93 23.09 7.00
N TYR A 32 -11.32 21.81 7.00
CA TYR A 32 -10.39 20.71 6.74
C TYR A 32 -9.99 20.63 5.27
N ALA A 33 -10.94 20.88 4.36
CA ALA A 33 -10.66 20.96 2.92
C ALA A 33 -9.79 22.17 2.61
N LEU A 34 -10.11 23.34 3.16
CA LEU A 34 -9.31 24.57 3.02
C LEU A 34 -7.89 24.37 3.55
N ASN A 35 -7.72 23.71 4.70
CA ASN A 35 -6.40 23.40 5.24
C ASN A 35 -5.59 22.46 4.32
N TRP A 36 -6.25 21.45 3.73
CA TRP A 36 -5.57 20.57 2.75
C TRP A 36 -5.11 21.37 1.53
N ILE A 37 -5.97 22.23 0.97
CA ILE A 37 -5.67 23.07 -0.19
C ILE A 37 -4.48 24.00 0.12
N GLU A 38 -4.49 24.66 1.28
CA GLU A 38 -3.40 25.57 1.70
C GLU A 38 -2.10 24.82 1.88
N VAL A 39 -2.10 23.76 2.70
CA VAL A 39 -0.87 23.07 3.10
C VAL A 39 -0.29 22.25 1.93
N TYR A 40 -1.12 21.55 1.17
CA TYR A 40 -0.63 20.80 0.01
C TYR A 40 -0.23 21.74 -1.13
N GLY A 41 -0.96 22.83 -1.35
CA GLY A 41 -0.57 23.85 -2.33
C GLY A 41 0.74 24.54 -2.00
N ASP A 42 1.02 24.78 -0.73
CA ASP A 42 2.30 25.31 -0.29
C ASP A 42 3.43 24.28 -0.46
N TRP A 43 3.16 23.02 -0.12
CA TRP A 43 4.11 21.93 -0.33
C TRP A 43 4.49 21.78 -1.81
N ILE A 44 3.54 21.83 -2.73
CA ILE A 44 3.76 21.78 -4.18
C ILE A 44 4.73 22.86 -4.62
N LYS A 45 4.54 24.10 -4.18
CA LYS A 45 5.38 25.25 -4.54
C LYS A 45 6.80 25.13 -4.00
N GLN A 46 6.95 24.59 -2.78
CA GLN A 46 8.26 24.50 -2.12
C GLN A 46 9.05 23.26 -2.53
N ASN A 47 8.39 22.25 -3.12
CA ASN A 47 9.01 20.98 -3.48
C ASN A 47 8.82 20.65 -4.96
N PRO A 48 9.33 21.47 -5.88
CA PRO A 48 9.20 21.21 -7.30
C PRO A 48 9.85 19.87 -7.66
N LYS A 49 9.31 19.22 -8.71
CA LYS A 49 9.89 18.00 -9.25
C LYS A 49 11.36 18.23 -9.64
N PRO A 50 12.30 17.34 -9.24
CA PRO A 50 13.68 17.43 -9.64
C PRO A 50 13.87 17.37 -11.15
N GLU A 51 14.93 18.00 -11.64
CA GLU A 51 15.32 17.91 -13.05
C GLU A 51 15.62 16.46 -13.47
N GLN A 52 15.41 16.15 -14.73
CA GLN A 52 15.69 14.82 -15.26
C GLN A 52 17.20 14.49 -15.09
N GLY A 53 17.47 13.28 -14.57
CA GLY A 53 18.84 12.82 -14.32
C GLY A 53 19.36 13.13 -12.89
N THR A 54 18.57 13.83 -12.07
CA THR A 54 18.88 13.99 -10.64
C THR A 54 18.85 12.63 -9.94
N ASP A 55 19.87 12.32 -9.12
CA ASP A 55 19.81 11.17 -8.22
C ASP A 55 18.76 11.42 -7.12
N VAL A 56 17.69 10.67 -7.17
CA VAL A 56 16.55 10.79 -6.25
C VAL A 56 16.55 9.74 -5.14
N THR A 57 17.54 8.86 -5.08
CA THR A 57 17.61 7.73 -4.13
C THR A 57 17.46 8.18 -2.67
N ASN A 58 17.99 9.33 -2.33
CA ASN A 58 17.93 9.92 -0.97
C ASN A 58 17.36 11.35 -0.99
N HIS A 59 16.63 11.73 -2.03
CA HIS A 59 16.07 13.08 -2.15
C HIS A 59 15.03 13.32 -1.05
N ALA A 60 15.07 14.48 -0.40
CA ALA A 60 14.25 14.76 0.78
C ALA A 60 12.73 14.58 0.52
N SER A 61 12.23 15.14 -0.58
CA SER A 61 10.80 15.16 -0.93
C SER A 61 10.44 14.29 -2.14
N TRP A 62 11.43 13.79 -2.90
CA TRP A 62 11.20 13.03 -4.13
C TRP A 62 11.87 11.65 -4.15
N ARG A 63 12.26 11.11 -2.99
CA ARG A 63 12.66 9.70 -2.89
C ARG A 63 11.49 8.81 -3.34
N PRO A 64 11.68 7.86 -4.27
CA PRO A 64 10.57 7.14 -4.91
C PRO A 64 9.62 6.43 -3.93
N LEU A 65 10.11 5.89 -2.81
CA LEU A 65 9.27 5.31 -1.76
C LEU A 65 8.32 6.35 -1.13
N ASP A 66 8.83 7.55 -0.83
CA ASP A 66 8.01 8.58 -0.18
C ASP A 66 7.04 9.22 -1.17
N VAL A 67 7.43 9.29 -2.45
CA VAL A 67 6.51 9.67 -3.54
C VAL A 67 5.39 8.66 -3.68
N ALA A 68 5.68 7.35 -3.57
CA ALA A 68 4.68 6.30 -3.63
C ALA A 68 3.67 6.40 -2.47
N ALA A 69 4.14 6.53 -1.24
CA ALA A 69 3.28 6.72 -0.08
C ALA A 69 2.41 7.98 -0.23
N ARG A 70 3.00 9.10 -0.64
CA ARG A 70 2.28 10.35 -0.88
C ARG A 70 1.24 10.20 -1.99
N LEU A 71 1.53 9.50 -3.09
CA LEU A 71 0.60 9.27 -4.18
C LEU A 71 -0.64 8.51 -3.68
N ILE A 72 -0.46 7.45 -2.92
CA ILE A 72 -1.55 6.67 -2.31
C ILE A 72 -2.39 7.55 -1.39
N ASP A 73 -1.75 8.30 -0.50
CA ASP A 73 -2.46 9.15 0.47
C ASP A 73 -3.17 10.31 -0.22
N GLN A 74 -2.59 10.94 -1.25
CA GLN A 74 -3.26 12.01 -2.00
C GLN A 74 -4.45 11.50 -2.83
N CYS A 75 -4.40 10.28 -3.36
CA CYS A 75 -5.57 9.65 -3.98
C CYS A 75 -6.72 9.51 -2.96
N ALA A 76 -6.42 9.03 -1.75
CA ALA A 76 -7.41 8.91 -0.68
C ALA A 76 -7.93 10.28 -0.21
N LEU A 77 -7.07 11.29 -0.09
CA LEU A 77 -7.46 12.66 0.28
C LEU A 77 -8.42 13.25 -0.74
N LEU A 78 -8.13 13.08 -2.03
CA LEU A 78 -9.02 13.55 -3.09
C LEU A 78 -10.40 12.89 -3.01
N GLU A 79 -10.46 11.58 -2.72
CA GLU A 79 -11.73 10.87 -2.54
C GLU A 79 -12.54 11.44 -1.36
N TYR A 80 -11.90 11.72 -0.23
CA TYR A 80 -12.59 12.30 0.93
C TYR A 80 -13.10 13.72 0.67
N TYR A 81 -12.36 14.53 -0.08
CA TYR A 81 -12.68 15.94 -0.31
C TYR A 81 -13.45 16.21 -1.62
N GLN A 82 -13.72 15.18 -2.45
CA GLN A 82 -14.33 15.36 -3.78
C GLN A 82 -15.69 16.11 -3.79
N GLN A 83 -16.40 16.11 -2.66
CA GLN A 83 -17.69 16.80 -2.52
C GLN A 83 -17.58 18.17 -1.84
N SER A 84 -16.37 18.60 -1.49
CA SER A 84 -16.14 19.91 -0.86
C SER A 84 -16.36 21.05 -1.86
N GLU A 85 -17.13 22.06 -1.45
CA GLU A 85 -17.33 23.29 -2.23
C GLU A 85 -16.02 24.09 -2.39
N SER A 86 -15.04 23.86 -1.49
CA SER A 86 -13.72 24.50 -1.56
C SER A 86 -12.81 23.88 -2.62
N VAL A 87 -13.11 22.67 -3.12
CA VAL A 87 -12.34 22.01 -4.19
C VAL A 87 -12.76 22.55 -5.54
N THR A 88 -12.13 23.64 -5.97
CA THR A 88 -12.37 24.26 -7.27
C THR A 88 -11.79 23.42 -8.42
N ILE A 89 -12.24 23.72 -9.66
CA ILE A 89 -11.71 23.06 -10.87
C ILE A 89 -10.20 23.31 -11.02
N GLU A 90 -9.76 24.54 -10.68
CA GLU A 90 -8.34 24.91 -10.73
C GLU A 90 -7.51 24.06 -9.74
N TRP A 91 -8.01 23.91 -8.50
CA TRP A 91 -7.34 23.07 -7.50
C TRP A 91 -7.33 21.60 -7.91
N LEU A 92 -8.46 21.07 -8.36
CA LEU A 92 -8.54 19.69 -8.87
C LEU A 92 -7.54 19.46 -10.00
N THR A 93 -7.45 20.41 -10.94
CA THR A 93 -6.48 20.33 -12.06
C THR A 93 -5.04 20.27 -11.56
N GLU A 94 -4.69 21.09 -10.56
CA GLU A 94 -3.34 21.07 -9.95
C GLU A 94 -3.04 19.75 -9.24
N VAL A 95 -3.99 19.22 -8.46
CA VAL A 95 -3.85 17.91 -7.81
C VAL A 95 -3.65 16.80 -8.84
N LEU A 96 -4.50 16.70 -9.86
CA LEU A 96 -4.40 15.67 -10.91
C LEU A 96 -3.08 15.75 -11.67
N LYS A 97 -2.58 16.95 -11.95
CA LYS A 97 -1.26 17.14 -12.56
C LYS A 97 -0.15 16.59 -11.66
N HIS A 98 -0.22 16.84 -10.35
CA HIS A 98 0.77 16.30 -9.42
C HIS A 98 0.67 14.79 -9.24
N LEU A 99 -0.53 14.20 -9.27
CA LEU A 99 -0.69 12.74 -9.30
C LEU A 99 -0.03 12.13 -10.55
N ASP A 100 -0.21 12.74 -11.72
CA ASP A 100 0.48 12.34 -12.96
C ASP A 100 2.01 12.44 -12.83
N GLU A 101 2.52 13.55 -12.30
CA GLU A 101 3.96 13.73 -12.06
C GLU A 101 4.53 12.70 -11.10
N HIS A 102 3.80 12.37 -10.02
CA HIS A 102 4.21 11.36 -9.04
C HIS A 102 4.25 9.97 -9.64
N ALA A 103 3.18 9.56 -10.34
CA ALA A 103 3.11 8.23 -10.96
C ALA A 103 4.21 8.04 -12.01
N ASN A 104 4.43 9.04 -12.87
CA ASN A 104 5.52 9.01 -13.86
C ASN A 104 6.90 9.03 -13.21
N HIS A 105 7.08 9.77 -12.10
CA HIS A 105 8.33 9.78 -11.37
C HIS A 105 8.66 8.40 -10.81
N ILE A 106 7.70 7.73 -10.17
CA ILE A 106 7.88 6.38 -9.63
C ILE A 106 8.20 5.40 -10.76
N MET A 107 7.41 5.41 -11.85
CA MET A 107 7.58 4.51 -12.98
C MET A 107 8.98 4.60 -13.61
N ASN A 108 9.60 5.77 -13.57
CA ASN A 108 10.97 5.99 -14.08
C ASN A 108 12.08 5.74 -13.05
N ASN A 109 11.74 5.46 -11.79
CA ASN A 109 12.69 5.37 -10.67
C ASN A 109 12.34 4.24 -9.70
N TYR A 110 11.83 3.10 -10.18
CA TYR A 110 11.58 1.94 -9.33
C TYR A 110 12.87 1.50 -8.61
N SER A 111 12.74 1.13 -7.36
CA SER A 111 13.81 0.42 -6.65
C SER A 111 14.10 -0.92 -7.35
N ALA A 112 15.35 -1.37 -7.29
CA ALA A 112 15.76 -2.61 -7.96
C ALA A 112 15.03 -3.84 -7.38
N ASP A 113 14.80 -3.83 -6.07
CA ASP A 113 14.22 -4.92 -5.28
C ASP A 113 13.54 -4.37 -4.00
N SER A 114 13.15 -5.25 -3.10
CA SER A 114 12.64 -5.01 -1.76
C SER A 114 11.17 -4.53 -1.70
N ASN A 115 10.68 -4.42 -0.46
CA ASN A 115 9.36 -3.86 -0.14
C ASN A 115 9.13 -2.46 -0.74
N HIS A 116 10.19 -1.68 -0.95
CA HIS A 116 10.07 -0.38 -1.61
C HIS A 116 9.51 -0.51 -3.03
N ARG A 117 10.02 -1.47 -3.82
CA ARG A 117 9.56 -1.75 -5.18
C ARG A 117 8.09 -2.15 -5.21
N ILE A 118 7.65 -2.95 -4.24
CA ILE A 118 6.25 -3.40 -4.11
C ILE A 118 5.33 -2.22 -3.84
N THR A 119 5.63 -1.39 -2.83
CA THR A 119 4.83 -0.19 -2.51
C THR A 119 4.80 0.82 -3.68
N GLN A 120 5.91 0.99 -4.37
CA GLN A 120 5.99 1.84 -5.56
C GLN A 120 5.07 1.34 -6.69
N ALA A 121 5.09 0.03 -6.96
CA ALA A 121 4.24 -0.59 -7.97
C ALA A 121 2.76 -0.55 -7.59
N GLN A 122 2.41 -0.73 -6.32
CA GLN A 122 1.07 -0.53 -5.80
C GLN A 122 0.58 0.90 -6.08
N ALA A 123 1.36 1.92 -5.75
CA ALA A 123 0.99 3.31 -5.96
C ALA A 123 0.71 3.64 -7.43
N VAL A 124 1.58 3.15 -8.33
CA VAL A 124 1.40 3.34 -9.78
C VAL A 124 0.17 2.58 -10.29
N THR A 125 -0.07 1.35 -9.79
CA THR A 125 -1.28 0.60 -10.11
C THR A 125 -2.53 1.37 -9.68
N PHE A 126 -2.55 1.92 -8.47
CA PHE A 126 -3.67 2.71 -7.96
C PHE A 126 -3.94 3.93 -8.83
N ALA A 127 -2.92 4.72 -9.14
CA ALA A 127 -3.10 5.89 -10.00
C ALA A 127 -3.72 5.51 -11.35
N GLY A 128 -3.28 4.42 -11.97
CA GLY A 128 -3.83 3.95 -13.24
C GLY A 128 -5.27 3.42 -13.14
N MET A 129 -5.63 2.77 -12.03
CA MET A 129 -6.98 2.22 -11.83
C MET A 129 -8.01 3.28 -11.42
N LEU A 130 -7.60 4.23 -10.57
CA LEU A 130 -8.50 5.25 -10.00
C LEU A 130 -8.72 6.43 -10.96
N PHE A 131 -7.77 6.70 -11.86
CA PHE A 131 -7.83 7.82 -12.81
C PHE A 131 -7.64 7.33 -14.26
N PRO A 132 -8.55 6.44 -14.76
CA PRO A 132 -8.42 5.85 -16.09
C PRO A 132 -8.49 6.86 -17.25
N GLU A 133 -9.01 8.08 -16.99
CA GLU A 133 -9.13 9.18 -17.94
C GLU A 133 -7.81 9.91 -18.18
N LEU A 134 -6.82 9.76 -17.29
CA LEU A 134 -5.53 10.41 -17.46
C LEU A 134 -4.73 9.75 -18.59
N LYS A 135 -4.05 10.58 -19.36
CA LYS A 135 -3.31 10.18 -20.58
C LYS A 135 -2.38 9.00 -20.35
N ASN A 136 -1.73 8.94 -19.18
CA ASN A 136 -0.72 7.93 -18.86
C ASN A 136 -1.30 6.72 -18.11
N ALA A 137 -2.58 6.69 -17.77
CA ALA A 137 -3.21 5.66 -16.94
C ALA A 137 -2.98 4.23 -17.45
N ALA A 138 -3.07 4.01 -18.77
CA ALA A 138 -2.83 2.68 -19.35
C ALA A 138 -1.38 2.21 -19.16
N ALA A 139 -0.40 3.12 -19.29
CA ALA A 139 1.01 2.81 -19.05
C ALA A 139 1.26 2.52 -17.55
N TRP A 140 0.66 3.27 -16.65
CA TRP A 140 0.75 3.04 -15.21
C TRP A 140 0.18 1.68 -14.82
N LYS A 141 -1.03 1.33 -15.29
CA LYS A 141 -1.62 0.00 -15.05
C LYS A 141 -0.69 -1.13 -15.51
N THR A 142 -0.17 -1.03 -16.73
CA THR A 142 0.72 -2.06 -17.28
C THR A 142 2.04 -2.15 -16.50
N SER A 143 2.65 -1.01 -16.18
CA SER A 143 3.91 -0.96 -15.42
C SER A 143 3.72 -1.49 -14.00
N GLY A 144 2.73 -0.96 -13.26
CA GLY A 144 2.51 -1.33 -11.86
C GLY A 144 2.16 -2.81 -11.70
N THR A 145 1.18 -3.32 -12.46
CA THR A 145 0.80 -4.74 -12.38
C THR A 145 1.92 -5.68 -12.87
N GLY A 146 2.73 -5.26 -13.86
CA GLY A 146 3.90 -6.01 -14.30
C GLY A 146 4.95 -6.15 -13.20
N VAL A 147 5.31 -5.04 -12.56
CA VAL A 147 6.28 -5.03 -11.44
C VAL A 147 5.77 -5.85 -10.25
N LEU A 148 4.48 -5.76 -9.91
CA LEU A 148 3.88 -6.59 -8.85
C LEU A 148 3.91 -8.08 -9.23
N GLY A 149 3.62 -8.43 -10.48
CA GLY A 149 3.69 -9.79 -10.99
C GLY A 149 5.10 -10.38 -10.92
N ASP A 150 6.14 -9.58 -11.20
CA ASP A 150 7.53 -9.99 -11.04
C ASP A 150 7.91 -10.12 -9.55
N ALA A 151 7.53 -9.14 -8.72
CA ALA A 151 7.90 -9.08 -7.32
C ALA A 151 7.35 -10.28 -6.52
N VAL A 152 6.16 -10.76 -6.84
CA VAL A 152 5.53 -11.90 -6.17
C VAL A 152 6.36 -13.20 -6.28
N THR A 153 7.26 -13.27 -7.25
CA THR A 153 8.16 -14.42 -7.47
C THR A 153 9.62 -14.09 -7.19
N SER A 154 10.07 -12.85 -7.45
CA SER A 154 11.46 -12.43 -7.25
C SER A 154 11.78 -12.15 -5.79
N GLU A 155 10.84 -11.62 -5.00
CA GLU A 155 11.04 -11.25 -3.59
C GLU A 155 10.69 -12.38 -2.61
N TYR A 156 9.99 -13.42 -3.07
CA TYR A 156 9.51 -14.51 -2.24
C TYR A 156 10.09 -15.86 -2.68
N PHE A 157 10.25 -16.77 -1.72
CA PHE A 157 10.59 -18.16 -2.01
C PHE A 157 9.36 -18.93 -2.54
N PRO A 158 9.56 -20.11 -3.18
CA PRO A 158 8.45 -20.91 -3.73
C PRO A 158 7.41 -21.39 -2.69
N ASP A 159 7.77 -21.41 -1.41
CA ASP A 159 6.88 -21.72 -0.28
C ASP A 159 6.09 -20.50 0.21
N GLY A 160 6.36 -19.33 -0.34
CA GLY A 160 5.69 -18.08 0.00
C GLY A 160 6.41 -17.22 1.04
N TRP A 161 7.57 -17.64 1.60
CA TRP A 161 8.29 -16.83 2.57
C TRP A 161 9.06 -15.67 1.89
N LEU A 162 9.02 -14.48 2.51
CA LEU A 162 9.78 -13.31 2.05
C LEU A 162 11.29 -13.57 2.17
N LYS A 163 12.05 -13.33 1.11
CA LYS A 163 13.52 -13.55 1.07
C LYS A 163 14.30 -12.70 2.06
N ASP A 164 13.78 -11.50 2.40
CA ASP A 164 14.35 -10.62 3.43
C ASP A 164 14.31 -11.24 4.84
N GLY A 165 13.44 -12.22 5.08
CA GLY A 165 13.39 -12.98 6.34
C GLY A 165 12.70 -12.25 7.48
N ASP A 166 12.05 -11.12 7.23
CA ASP A 166 11.31 -10.34 8.25
C ASP A 166 9.80 -10.53 8.13
N LEU A 167 9.15 -10.89 9.24
CA LEU A 167 7.71 -11.14 9.26
C LEU A 167 6.89 -9.84 9.15
N HIS A 168 7.39 -8.72 9.65
CA HIS A 168 6.71 -7.43 9.52
C HIS A 168 6.60 -7.02 8.05
N TYR A 169 7.72 -7.07 7.33
CA TYR A 169 7.74 -6.75 5.89
C TYR A 169 6.99 -7.80 5.07
N HIS A 170 7.01 -9.07 5.48
CA HIS A 170 6.22 -10.12 4.86
C HIS A 170 4.71 -9.84 4.91
N ILE A 171 4.18 -9.49 6.10
CA ILE A 171 2.75 -9.16 6.29
C ILE A 171 2.40 -7.87 5.54
N SER A 172 3.26 -6.86 5.58
CA SER A 172 3.05 -5.58 4.88
C SER A 172 3.01 -5.78 3.35
N GLY A 173 3.93 -6.60 2.81
CA GLY A 173 3.95 -6.93 1.38
C GLY A 173 2.68 -7.65 0.92
N ILE A 174 2.14 -8.59 1.72
CA ILE A 174 0.85 -9.23 1.41
C ILE A 174 -0.25 -8.20 1.26
N GLU A 175 -0.31 -7.19 2.13
CA GLU A 175 -1.32 -6.13 2.03
C GLU A 175 -1.16 -5.32 0.75
N ASP A 176 0.06 -4.96 0.35
CA ASP A 176 0.31 -4.22 -0.89
C ASP A 176 -0.18 -5.03 -2.12
N PHE A 177 0.09 -6.34 -2.17
CA PHE A 177 -0.39 -7.23 -3.23
C PHE A 177 -1.92 -7.39 -3.20
N ARG A 178 -2.48 -7.64 -2.01
CA ARG A 178 -3.92 -7.86 -1.82
C ARG A 178 -4.74 -6.64 -2.22
N VAL A 179 -4.34 -5.46 -1.75
CA VAL A 179 -5.08 -4.23 -2.05
C VAL A 179 -4.94 -3.86 -3.53
N SER A 180 -3.82 -4.17 -4.16
CA SER A 180 -3.63 -3.99 -5.61
C SER A 180 -4.58 -4.90 -6.42
N LEU A 181 -4.76 -6.15 -6.00
CA LEU A 181 -5.72 -7.06 -6.62
C LEU A 181 -7.17 -6.60 -6.38
N ASP A 182 -7.52 -6.16 -5.15
CA ASP A 182 -8.86 -5.67 -4.80
C ASP A 182 -9.25 -4.45 -5.64
N VAL A 183 -8.35 -3.48 -5.81
CA VAL A 183 -8.63 -2.31 -6.65
C VAL A 183 -8.81 -2.71 -8.12
N ALA A 184 -8.05 -3.66 -8.63
CA ALA A 184 -8.22 -4.17 -9.99
C ALA A 184 -9.56 -4.88 -10.16
N GLN A 185 -9.96 -5.73 -9.22
CA GLN A 185 -11.27 -6.41 -9.23
C GLN A 185 -12.43 -5.41 -9.24
N ARG A 186 -12.38 -4.39 -8.39
CA ARG A 186 -13.41 -3.32 -8.35
C ARG A 186 -13.51 -2.51 -9.64
N ASN A 187 -12.44 -2.48 -10.43
CA ASN A 187 -12.40 -1.78 -11.73
C ASN A 187 -12.56 -2.73 -12.93
N GLY A 188 -12.81 -4.03 -12.73
CA GLY A 188 -12.96 -5.02 -13.81
C GLY A 188 -11.65 -5.31 -14.55
N GLU A 189 -10.51 -5.11 -13.89
CA GLU A 189 -9.16 -5.24 -14.46
C GLU A 189 -8.35 -6.38 -13.80
N GLU A 190 -9.01 -7.30 -13.08
CA GLU A 190 -8.39 -8.43 -12.37
C GLU A 190 -7.56 -9.34 -13.29
N SER A 191 -7.93 -9.41 -14.58
CA SER A 191 -7.21 -10.20 -15.58
C SER A 191 -5.76 -9.74 -15.83
N ARG A 192 -5.38 -8.58 -15.30
CA ARG A 192 -3.99 -8.10 -15.31
C ARG A 192 -3.10 -8.89 -14.37
N PHE A 193 -3.69 -9.58 -13.39
CA PHE A 193 -2.97 -10.45 -12.47
C PHE A 193 -3.13 -11.91 -12.89
N SER A 194 -2.02 -12.63 -13.04
CA SER A 194 -2.03 -14.04 -13.44
C SER A 194 -2.56 -14.94 -12.32
N SER A 195 -2.99 -16.16 -12.67
CA SER A 195 -3.32 -17.19 -11.68
C SER A 195 -2.11 -17.52 -10.77
N GLY A 196 -0.90 -17.44 -11.29
CA GLY A 196 0.33 -17.62 -10.50
C GLY A 196 0.54 -16.54 -9.45
N TYR A 197 0.11 -15.31 -9.72
CA TYR A 197 0.12 -14.22 -8.72
C TYR A 197 -0.79 -14.57 -7.53
N VAL A 198 -2.02 -14.96 -7.81
CA VAL A 198 -3.01 -15.32 -6.77
C VAL A 198 -2.56 -16.54 -5.96
N GLU A 199 -1.99 -17.55 -6.63
CA GLU A 199 -1.46 -18.74 -5.95
C GLU A 199 -0.24 -18.40 -5.06
N SER A 200 0.63 -17.51 -5.49
CA SER A 200 1.74 -17.05 -4.65
C SER A 200 1.23 -16.31 -3.41
N MET A 201 0.20 -15.46 -3.55
CA MET A 201 -0.42 -14.80 -2.41
C MET A 201 -1.03 -15.80 -1.42
N ARG A 202 -1.65 -16.89 -1.91
CA ARG A 202 -2.17 -17.96 -1.04
C ARG A 202 -1.05 -18.54 -0.18
N LYS A 203 0.07 -18.90 -0.76
CA LYS A 203 1.24 -19.41 -0.02
C LYS A 203 1.78 -18.40 0.99
N MET A 204 1.85 -17.12 0.63
CA MET A 204 2.27 -16.05 1.56
C MET A 204 1.35 -15.97 2.79
N THR A 205 0.03 -16.05 2.58
CA THR A 205 -0.94 -16.01 3.69
C THR A 205 -0.87 -17.26 4.56
N ASP A 206 -0.60 -18.43 3.97
CA ASP A 206 -0.39 -19.69 4.71
C ASP A 206 0.86 -19.62 5.59
N VAL A 207 1.93 -18.97 5.13
CA VAL A 207 3.12 -18.72 5.94
C VAL A 207 2.76 -17.89 7.18
N VAL A 208 2.01 -16.80 7.03
CA VAL A 208 1.59 -15.97 8.18
C VAL A 208 0.77 -16.80 9.17
N MET A 209 -0.22 -17.55 8.67
CA MET A 209 -1.04 -18.44 9.51
C MET A 209 -0.17 -19.41 10.31
N ASN A 210 0.83 -20.01 9.69
CA ASN A 210 1.70 -20.99 10.31
C ASN A 210 2.68 -20.37 11.33
N MET A 211 3.08 -19.11 11.13
CA MET A 211 4.01 -18.40 12.03
C MET A 211 3.33 -17.82 13.27
N ILE A 212 2.01 -17.66 13.30
CA ILE A 212 1.27 -17.19 14.47
C ILE A 212 1.21 -18.32 15.50
N TYR A 213 1.61 -18.05 16.75
CA TYR A 213 1.48 -18.98 17.87
C TYR A 213 0.02 -19.14 18.31
N PRO A 214 -0.33 -20.24 19.04
CA PRO A 214 -1.71 -20.46 19.50
C PRO A 214 -2.30 -19.35 20.38
N ASP A 215 -1.45 -18.55 21.02
CA ASP A 215 -1.84 -17.39 21.83
C ASP A 215 -1.93 -16.09 21.01
N TYR A 216 -1.90 -16.17 19.68
CA TYR A 216 -1.88 -15.04 18.77
C TYR A 216 -0.68 -14.09 18.97
N THR A 217 0.45 -14.63 19.35
CA THR A 217 1.73 -13.92 19.25
C THR A 217 2.49 -14.40 18.02
N VAL A 218 3.55 -13.67 17.65
CA VAL A 218 4.43 -14.00 16.53
C VAL A 218 5.88 -14.13 16.99
N PRO A 219 6.73 -14.87 16.28
CA PRO A 219 8.16 -14.89 16.55
C PRO A 219 8.75 -13.48 16.43
N ASN A 220 9.70 -13.16 17.30
CA ASN A 220 10.49 -11.93 17.23
C ASN A 220 11.76 -12.22 16.45
N MET A 221 11.77 -11.89 15.18
CA MET A 221 12.87 -12.13 14.25
C MET A 221 13.16 -10.90 13.41
N ALA A 222 14.41 -10.70 13.04
CA ALA A 222 14.88 -9.54 12.29
C ALA A 222 14.33 -8.21 12.91
N ASP A 223 13.73 -7.35 12.11
CA ASP A 223 13.13 -6.08 12.56
C ASP A 223 11.69 -6.21 13.07
N THR A 224 11.15 -7.43 13.13
CA THR A 224 9.78 -7.68 13.59
C THR A 224 9.59 -7.23 15.03
N ARG A 225 8.71 -6.27 15.25
CA ARG A 225 8.33 -5.77 16.57
C ARG A 225 7.02 -6.41 17.00
N ARG A 226 7.08 -7.32 18.01
CA ARG A 226 5.88 -8.01 18.54
C ARG A 226 4.76 -7.05 18.93
N ALA A 227 5.08 -5.89 19.50
CA ALA A 227 4.09 -4.90 19.92
C ALA A 227 3.21 -4.39 18.76
N THR A 228 3.67 -4.45 17.52
CA THR A 228 2.91 -4.09 16.34
C THR A 228 1.83 -5.13 16.02
N TRP A 229 2.11 -6.40 16.27
CA TRP A 229 1.27 -7.54 15.90
C TRP A 229 0.49 -8.06 17.09
N THR A 230 -0.48 -7.25 17.53
CA THR A 230 -1.44 -7.67 18.57
C THR A 230 -2.39 -8.74 18.01
N ALA A 231 -2.98 -9.57 18.90
CA ALA A 231 -3.97 -10.58 18.51
C ALA A 231 -5.09 -10.00 17.63
N ARG A 232 -5.58 -8.80 17.97
CA ARG A 232 -6.62 -8.11 17.18
C ARG A 232 -6.14 -7.76 15.77
N VAL A 233 -4.90 -7.29 15.61
CA VAL A 233 -4.33 -6.96 14.29
C VAL A 233 -4.15 -8.23 13.47
N LEU A 234 -3.61 -9.29 14.07
CA LEU A 234 -3.42 -10.58 13.40
C LEU A 234 -4.75 -11.20 12.97
N GLN A 235 -5.77 -11.20 13.84
CA GLN A 235 -7.12 -11.71 13.50
C GLN A 235 -7.75 -10.94 12.35
N ARG A 236 -7.60 -9.61 12.32
CA ARG A 236 -8.06 -8.79 11.18
C ARG A 236 -7.35 -9.18 9.89
N ASN A 237 -6.03 -9.37 9.91
CA ASN A 237 -5.29 -9.78 8.72
C ASN A 237 -5.71 -11.18 8.27
N LEU A 238 -5.85 -12.14 9.19
CA LEU A 238 -6.34 -13.48 8.88
C LEU A 238 -7.76 -13.45 8.29
N THR A 239 -8.63 -12.55 8.78
CA THR A 239 -9.97 -12.34 8.20
C THR A 239 -9.87 -11.84 6.76
N ASN A 240 -8.99 -10.88 6.47
CA ASN A 240 -8.75 -10.40 5.11
C ASN A 240 -8.24 -11.51 4.20
N TYR A 241 -7.35 -12.37 4.71
CA TYR A 241 -6.81 -13.51 3.95
C TYR A 241 -7.86 -14.58 3.70
N TYR A 242 -8.69 -14.88 4.69
CA TYR A 242 -9.83 -15.79 4.53
C TYR A 242 -10.84 -15.26 3.50
N ASN A 243 -11.15 -13.96 3.52
CA ASN A 243 -12.02 -13.34 2.53
C ASN A 243 -11.46 -13.46 1.10
N LEU A 244 -10.14 -13.45 0.95
CA LEU A 244 -9.49 -13.69 -0.35
C LEU A 244 -9.48 -15.17 -0.74
N PHE A 245 -9.35 -16.08 0.24
CA PHE A 245 -9.27 -17.52 0.06
C PHE A 245 -10.30 -18.25 0.93
N PRO A 246 -11.61 -18.17 0.60
CA PRO A 246 -12.68 -18.67 1.47
C PRO A 246 -12.76 -20.19 1.58
N ASP A 247 -12.01 -20.91 0.77
CA ASP A 247 -11.84 -22.36 0.84
C ASP A 247 -10.81 -22.81 1.90
N ASN A 248 -10.06 -21.88 2.50
CA ASN A 248 -9.08 -22.18 3.54
C ASN A 248 -9.72 -22.26 4.93
N GLU A 249 -10.25 -23.43 5.29
CA GLU A 249 -10.91 -23.67 6.59
C GLU A 249 -9.95 -23.51 7.80
N GLN A 250 -8.65 -23.71 7.62
CA GLN A 250 -7.67 -23.48 8.67
C GLN A 250 -7.48 -21.98 8.92
N MET A 251 -7.42 -21.17 7.86
CA MET A 251 -7.40 -19.71 7.97
C MET A 251 -8.67 -19.20 8.66
N ARG A 252 -9.83 -19.75 8.32
CA ARG A 252 -11.12 -19.44 8.96
C ARG A 252 -11.07 -19.69 10.46
N TRP A 253 -10.53 -20.84 10.88
CA TRP A 253 -10.40 -21.17 12.30
C TRP A 253 -9.52 -20.13 13.04
N MET A 254 -8.39 -19.76 12.47
CA MET A 254 -7.51 -18.74 13.05
C MET A 254 -8.16 -17.35 13.05
N ALA A 255 -8.85 -16.97 11.98
CA ALA A 255 -9.53 -15.68 11.88
C ALA A 255 -10.65 -15.50 12.92
N THR A 256 -11.35 -16.59 13.24
CA THR A 256 -12.50 -16.61 14.18
C THR A 256 -12.14 -17.04 15.61
N ALA A 257 -10.86 -17.14 15.93
CA ALA A 257 -10.37 -17.64 17.23
C ALA A 257 -10.95 -19.00 17.62
N GLY A 258 -11.11 -19.89 16.64
CA GLY A 258 -11.60 -21.26 16.83
C GLY A 258 -13.11 -21.40 16.84
N ALA A 259 -13.88 -20.34 16.56
CA ALA A 259 -15.33 -20.42 16.52
C ALA A 259 -15.85 -21.18 15.26
N GLU A 260 -15.13 -21.09 14.16
CA GLU A 260 -15.48 -21.68 12.87
C GLU A 260 -14.25 -22.26 12.17
N GLY A 261 -14.45 -23.20 11.24
CA GLY A 261 -13.37 -23.78 10.45
C GLY A 261 -12.69 -24.98 11.10
N THR A 262 -11.50 -25.30 10.65
CA THR A 262 -10.70 -26.47 11.09
C THR A 262 -9.38 -26.04 11.72
N ILE A 263 -9.05 -26.55 12.90
CA ILE A 263 -7.78 -26.24 13.57
C ILE A 263 -6.58 -26.61 12.69
N PRO A 264 -5.61 -25.71 12.44
CA PRO A 264 -4.39 -26.04 11.71
C PRO A 264 -3.57 -27.11 12.45
N GLU A 265 -2.98 -28.07 11.73
CA GLU A 265 -2.12 -29.09 12.32
C GLU A 265 -0.96 -28.49 13.14
N THR A 266 -0.41 -27.37 12.68
CA THR A 266 0.64 -26.62 13.39
C THR A 266 0.22 -26.02 14.73
N LYS A 267 -1.09 -26.01 15.04
CA LYS A 267 -1.68 -25.49 16.29
C LYS A 267 -2.19 -26.60 17.22
N VAL A 268 -2.16 -27.84 16.76
CA VAL A 268 -2.49 -28.99 17.62
C VAL A 268 -1.31 -29.26 18.55
N LYS A 269 -1.60 -29.38 19.87
CA LYS A 269 -0.60 -29.69 20.90
C LYS A 269 -0.32 -31.18 20.96
#